data_4f3a8248c90a821ae7f8fffbf210fb56
#
_entry.id   4f3a8248c90a821ae7f8fffbf210fb56
#
_cell.length_a   1.000
_cell.length_b   1.000
_cell.length_c   1.000
_cell.angle_alpha   90.00
_cell.angle_beta   90.00
_cell.angle_gamma   90.00
#
_symmetry.space_group_name_H-M   'P 1'
#
loop_
_entity.id
_entity.type
_entity.pdbx_description
1 polymer ?
#
loop_
_entity_poly.entity_id
_entity_poly.type
_entity_poly.pdbx_seq_one_letter_code
_entity_poly.pdbx_strand_id
1 'polypeptide(L)'
;MIKQKLPDNEYIDIINAEYVPTYKIRLYFNNGAEQFVDFEPFLTKSHHPEIKKYLNIEFFKSFCLKHGRLDWNEFDLCFSIQDLYEGTIN
;
A
#
# COMPACT_ATOMS: atom_id res chain seq x y z
N MET A 1 12.26 -0.84 -13.87
CA MET A 1 12.22 -1.03 -12.42
C MET A 1 12.24 -2.52 -12.09
N ILE A 2 13.08 -2.91 -11.17
CA ILE A 2 13.19 -4.31 -10.79
C ILE A 2 12.06 -4.66 -9.82
N LYS A 3 11.31 -5.72 -10.17
CA LYS A 3 10.23 -6.18 -9.33
C LYS A 3 10.79 -6.94 -8.13
N GLN A 4 10.39 -6.53 -6.94
CA GLN A 4 10.82 -7.14 -5.70
C GLN A 4 10.00 -8.37 -5.39
N LYS A 5 10.65 -9.45 -4.99
CA LYS A 5 9.95 -10.69 -4.68
C LYS A 5 9.92 -10.91 -3.17
N LEU A 6 8.76 -11.31 -2.65
CA LEU A 6 8.60 -11.57 -1.24
C LEU A 6 9.36 -12.84 -0.83
N PRO A 7 10.21 -12.79 0.22
CA PRO A 7 10.91 -13.97 0.69
C PRO A 7 9.94 -15.00 1.28
N ASP A 8 10.22 -16.29 1.01
CA ASP A 8 9.31 -17.37 1.41
C ASP A 8 9.34 -17.69 2.89
N ASN A 9 10.51 -17.54 3.52
CA ASN A 9 10.71 -18.01 4.90
C ASN A 9 10.87 -16.88 5.90
N GLU A 10 10.52 -15.65 5.53
CA GLU A 10 10.67 -14.51 6.42
C GLU A 10 9.31 -13.92 6.76
N TYR A 11 9.19 -13.49 8.01
CA TYR A 11 8.02 -12.75 8.44
C TYR A 11 8.22 -11.27 8.09
N ILE A 12 7.43 -10.78 7.14
CA ILE A 12 7.59 -9.43 6.61
C ILE A 12 6.49 -8.53 7.14
N ASP A 13 6.90 -7.43 7.77
CA ASP A 13 6.00 -6.39 8.24
C ASP A 13 6.43 -5.05 7.68
N ILE A 14 5.46 -4.15 7.53
CA ILE A 14 5.72 -2.76 7.19
C ILE A 14 6.02 -2.01 8.48
N ILE A 15 7.19 -1.39 8.56
CA ILE A 15 7.59 -0.65 9.77
C ILE A 15 7.38 0.85 9.64
N ASN A 16 7.22 1.35 8.42
CA ASN A 16 6.95 2.76 8.19
C ASN A 16 6.34 2.96 6.82
N ALA A 17 5.58 4.04 6.65
CA ALA A 17 4.95 4.39 5.38
C ALA A 17 4.94 5.90 5.24
N GLU A 18 5.32 6.40 4.06
CA GLU A 18 5.35 7.83 3.76
C GLU A 18 4.46 8.14 2.56
N TYR A 19 3.61 9.13 2.72
CA TYR A 19 2.80 9.61 1.60
C TYR A 19 3.68 10.36 0.59
N VAL A 20 3.47 10.02 -0.70
CA VAL A 20 4.14 10.71 -1.80
C VAL A 20 3.07 11.13 -2.80
N PRO A 21 3.02 12.39 -3.22
CA PRO A 21 2.03 12.82 -4.21
C PRO A 21 2.14 12.04 -5.52
N THR A 22 1.04 11.71 -6.22
CA THR A 22 -0.32 12.09 -5.76
C THR A 22 -0.98 10.95 -4.99
N TYR A 23 -0.89 9.72 -5.47
CA TYR A 23 -1.48 8.53 -4.88
C TYR A 23 -0.43 7.45 -4.67
N LYS A 24 0.72 7.85 -4.15
CA LYS A 24 1.85 6.94 -3.93
C LYS A 24 2.17 6.87 -2.45
N ILE A 25 2.68 5.71 -2.04
CA ILE A 25 3.17 5.52 -0.68
C ILE A 25 4.50 4.79 -0.77
N ARG A 26 5.49 5.32 -0.05
CA ARG A 26 6.77 4.66 0.10
C ARG A 26 6.71 3.81 1.36
N LEU A 27 6.94 2.51 1.20
CA LEU A 27 6.86 1.55 2.29
C LEU A 27 8.25 1.09 2.70
N TYR A 28 8.43 0.95 4.00
CA TYR A 28 9.67 0.44 4.59
C TYR A 28 9.35 -0.85 5.33
N PHE A 29 10.12 -1.89 5.05
CA PHE A 29 9.86 -3.22 5.60
C PHE A 29 10.91 -3.60 6.65
N ASN A 30 10.55 -4.53 7.53
CA ASN A 30 11.40 -4.93 8.65
C ASN A 30 12.70 -5.64 8.23
N ASN A 31 12.79 -6.08 6.97
CA ASN A 31 14.01 -6.71 6.45
C ASN A 31 14.95 -5.72 5.76
N GLY A 32 14.66 -4.42 5.85
CA GLY A 32 15.45 -3.38 5.21
C GLY A 32 15.04 -3.05 3.79
N ALA A 33 14.06 -3.75 3.23
CA ALA A 33 13.57 -3.47 1.89
C ALA A 33 12.67 -2.24 1.88
N GLU A 34 12.59 -1.58 0.73
CA GLU A 34 11.70 -0.46 0.50
C GLU A 34 10.93 -0.69 -0.79
N GLN A 35 9.72 -0.16 -0.87
CA GLN A 35 8.92 -0.26 -2.08
C GLN A 35 8.12 1.02 -2.27
N PHE A 36 8.07 1.47 -3.53
CA PHE A 36 7.26 2.59 -3.95
C PHE A 36 6.00 2.02 -4.61
N VAL A 37 4.83 2.31 -4.06
CA VAL A 37 3.58 1.76 -4.59
C VAL A 37 2.72 2.91 -5.09
N ASP A 38 2.30 2.83 -6.36
CA ASP A 38 1.40 3.80 -6.97
C ASP A 38 -0.01 3.20 -6.97
N PHE A 39 -0.91 3.80 -6.20
CA PHE A 39 -2.27 3.32 -6.08
C PHE A 39 -3.23 3.94 -7.08
N GLU A 40 -2.78 4.92 -7.86
CA GLU A 40 -3.66 5.62 -8.80
C GLU A 40 -4.33 4.69 -9.80
N PRO A 41 -3.61 3.76 -10.46
CA PRO A 41 -4.28 2.87 -11.42
C PRO A 41 -5.35 2.01 -10.76
N PHE A 42 -5.10 1.53 -9.55
CA PHE A 42 -6.08 0.74 -8.81
C PHE A 42 -7.32 1.56 -8.49
N LEU A 43 -7.12 2.77 -7.99
CA LEU A 43 -8.23 3.63 -7.57
C LEU A 43 -9.08 4.09 -8.75
N THR A 44 -8.43 4.40 -9.87
CA THR A 44 -9.16 4.89 -11.05
C THR A 44 -9.90 3.80 -11.78
N LYS A 45 -9.41 2.56 -11.73
CA LYS A 45 -10.04 1.42 -12.40
C LYS A 45 -11.19 0.83 -11.62
N SER A 46 -11.29 1.10 -10.34
CA SER A 46 -12.32 0.51 -9.51
C SER A 46 -13.70 1.05 -9.87
N HIS A 47 -14.70 0.18 -9.85
CA HIS A 47 -16.10 0.56 -10.07
C HIS A 47 -16.86 0.72 -8.75
N HIS A 48 -16.20 0.47 -7.62
CA HIS A 48 -16.83 0.56 -6.30
C HIS A 48 -16.69 1.96 -5.73
N PRO A 49 -17.81 2.65 -5.40
CA PRO A 49 -17.73 3.98 -4.80
C PRO A 49 -16.92 4.02 -3.51
N GLU A 50 -16.96 2.92 -2.73
CA GLU A 50 -16.20 2.83 -1.49
C GLU A 50 -14.70 2.87 -1.71
N ILE A 51 -14.24 2.42 -2.87
CA ILE A 51 -12.84 2.47 -3.23
C ILE A 51 -12.51 3.79 -3.91
N LYS A 52 -13.40 4.25 -4.79
CA LYS A 52 -13.18 5.50 -5.54
C LYS A 52 -13.10 6.72 -4.64
N LYS A 53 -13.69 6.67 -3.44
CA LYS A 53 -13.60 7.81 -2.51
C LYS A 53 -12.18 8.13 -2.12
N TYR A 54 -11.25 7.15 -2.23
CA TYR A 54 -9.84 7.35 -1.92
C TYR A 54 -9.10 8.11 -3.02
N LEU A 55 -9.76 8.45 -4.12
CA LEU A 55 -9.22 9.43 -5.07
C LEU A 55 -9.22 10.84 -4.45
N ASN A 56 -10.02 11.05 -3.41
CA ASN A 56 -9.90 12.26 -2.59
C ASN A 56 -8.63 12.12 -1.75
N ILE A 57 -7.70 13.03 -1.93
CA ILE A 57 -6.38 12.95 -1.29
C ILE A 57 -6.49 12.93 0.24
N GLU A 58 -7.45 13.66 0.81
CA GLU A 58 -7.65 13.66 2.26
C GLU A 58 -7.98 12.25 2.78
N PHE A 59 -8.81 11.51 2.05
CA PHE A 59 -9.10 10.13 2.41
C PHE A 59 -7.91 9.22 2.16
N PHE A 60 -7.21 9.42 1.04
CA PHE A 60 -6.06 8.60 0.72
C PHE A 60 -4.95 8.73 1.77
N LYS A 61 -4.73 9.94 2.27
CA LYS A 61 -3.70 10.19 3.27
C LYS A 61 -4.06 9.69 4.67
N SER A 62 -5.27 9.19 4.86
CA SER A 62 -5.73 8.74 6.18
C SER A 62 -5.25 7.33 6.53
N PHE A 63 -4.38 6.74 5.71
CA PHE A 63 -3.86 5.41 5.98
C PHE A 63 -3.13 5.35 7.32
N CYS A 64 -3.07 4.15 7.88
CA CYS A 64 -2.30 3.91 9.08
C CYS A 64 -1.68 2.51 9.00
N LEU A 65 -0.77 2.23 9.92
CA LEU A 65 -0.18 0.90 10.03
C LEU A 65 -0.81 0.17 11.21
N LYS A 66 -1.35 -1.02 10.94
CA LYS A 66 -1.91 -1.88 11.96
C LYS A 66 -1.27 -3.25 11.86
N HIS A 67 -0.62 -3.68 12.93
CA HIS A 67 0.00 -5.01 12.98
C HIS A 67 0.93 -5.28 11.80
N GLY A 68 1.72 -4.26 11.43
CA GLY A 68 2.65 -4.38 10.32
C GLY A 68 2.04 -4.33 8.95
N ARG A 69 0.79 -3.92 8.83
CA ARG A 69 0.07 -3.84 7.56
C ARG A 69 -0.47 -2.46 7.31
N LEU A 70 -0.52 -2.10 6.04
CA LEU A 70 -1.12 -0.83 5.62
C LEU A 70 -2.63 -0.97 5.60
N ASP A 71 -3.32 0.01 6.19
CA ASP A 71 -4.75 -0.07 6.39
C ASP A 71 -5.40 1.30 6.22
N TRP A 72 -6.64 1.31 5.73
CA TRP A 72 -7.47 2.50 5.64
C TRP A 72 -8.80 2.22 6.35
N ASN A 73 -9.15 3.11 7.27
CA ASN A 73 -10.46 3.14 7.90
C ASN A 73 -10.94 1.75 8.38
N GLU A 74 -10.12 1.11 9.22
CA GLU A 74 -10.44 -0.19 9.81
C GLU A 74 -10.83 -1.24 8.76
N PHE A 75 -9.89 -1.47 7.84
CA PHE A 75 -10.01 -2.50 6.80
C PHE A 75 -11.02 -2.20 5.70
N ASP A 76 -11.46 -0.94 5.57
CA ASP A 76 -12.29 -0.52 4.45
C ASP A 76 -11.54 -0.69 3.13
N LEU A 77 -10.23 -0.48 3.15
CA LEU A 77 -9.35 -0.72 2.02
C LEU A 77 -8.05 -1.30 2.56
N CYS A 78 -7.69 -2.48 2.11
CA CYS A 78 -6.44 -3.11 2.53
C CYS A 78 -5.85 -3.95 1.41
N PHE A 79 -4.56 -4.24 1.55
CA PHE A 79 -3.81 -4.99 0.54
C PHE A 79 -2.96 -6.05 1.23
N SER A 80 -2.66 -7.14 0.53
CA SER A 80 -1.79 -8.15 1.09
C SER A 80 -0.36 -7.65 1.18
N ILE A 81 0.40 -8.18 2.13
CA ILE A 81 1.81 -7.85 2.26
C ILE A 81 2.56 -8.20 0.97
N GLN A 82 2.19 -9.32 0.34
CA GLN A 82 2.84 -9.73 -0.90
C GLN A 82 2.67 -8.69 -2.00
N ASP A 83 1.43 -8.21 -2.19
CA ASP A 83 1.18 -7.21 -3.23
C ASP A 83 1.94 -5.91 -2.95
N LEU A 84 1.97 -5.48 -1.71
CA LEU A 84 2.66 -4.26 -1.34
C LEU A 84 4.17 -4.41 -1.47
N TYR A 85 4.71 -5.54 -1.05
CA TYR A 85 6.16 -5.79 -1.12
C TYR A 85 6.63 -5.85 -2.57
N GLU A 86 5.86 -6.49 -3.43
CA GLU A 86 6.20 -6.62 -4.84
C GLU A 86 5.82 -5.40 -5.67
N GLY A 87 4.97 -4.53 -5.12
CA GLY A 87 4.54 -3.33 -5.82
C GLY A 87 3.56 -3.59 -6.96
N THR A 88 2.82 -4.69 -6.91
CA THR A 88 1.93 -5.12 -8.00
C THR A 88 0.46 -4.91 -7.65
N ILE A 89 0.10 -3.66 -7.38
CA ILE A 89 -1.29 -3.28 -7.10
C ILE A 89 -1.98 -2.92 -8.40
N ASN A 90 -3.05 -3.62 -8.70
CA ASN A 90 -3.87 -3.32 -9.88
C ASN A 90 -5.34 -3.45 -9.60
#